data_d55babf8bb2f17e3ff5fca20bc324c7b
#
_entry.id   d55babf8bb2f17e3ff5fca20bc324c7b
#
_cell.length_a   1.000
_cell.length_b   1.000
_cell.length_c   1.000
_cell.angle_alpha   90.00
_cell.angle_beta   90.00
_cell.angle_gamma   90.00
#
_symmetry.space_group_name_H-M   'P 1'
#
loop_
_entity.id
_entity.type
_entity.pdbx_description
1 polymer ?
#
loop_
_entity_poly.entity_id
_entity_poly.type
_entity_poly.pdbx_seq_one_letter_code
_entity_poly.pdbx_strand_id
1 'polypeptide(L)'
;MDIVDRAPGVSQYGSVDPAPPSSENIVETLKLHLLDENNKMFLRMRAVFSLRNNGTDEACLALCSAFITKSVLLRHELAYVLGQMQNAVAIPTLVERLSDLEEHIMVRHEAAEAMGAIGDVSVKPVLEKYLSDENIEVSESCEVALDLLNWCRTAEWEDASW
;
A
#
# COMPACT_ATOMS: atom_id res chain seq x y z
N MET A 1 24.83 2.08 28.08
CA MET A 1 23.84 1.57 27.12
C MET A 1 24.63 1.24 25.86
N ASP A 2 24.87 -0.03 25.63
CA ASP A 2 25.69 -0.45 24.50
C ASP A 2 24.95 -0.15 23.19
N ILE A 3 25.60 0.61 22.31
CA ILE A 3 25.07 0.86 20.97
C ILE A 3 25.23 -0.45 20.17
N VAL A 4 24.12 -1.08 19.86
CA VAL A 4 24.10 -2.25 18.97
C VAL A 4 23.92 -1.72 17.54
N ASP A 5 25.02 -1.69 16.80
CA ASP A 5 25.02 -1.37 15.37
C ASP A 5 24.55 -2.61 14.58
N ARG A 6 23.32 -2.57 14.11
CA ARG A 6 22.74 -3.66 13.30
C ARG A 6 21.87 -3.10 12.18
N ALA A 7 21.91 -3.77 11.03
CA ALA A 7 21.01 -3.52 9.93
C ALA A 7 19.55 -3.88 10.29
N PRO A 8 18.55 -3.21 9.69
CA PRO A 8 17.16 -3.61 9.81
C PRO A 8 16.95 -5.06 9.36
N GLY A 9 16.07 -5.78 10.06
CA GLY A 9 15.67 -7.13 9.65
C GLY A 9 14.73 -7.11 8.47
N VAL A 10 14.76 -8.16 7.64
CA VAL A 10 13.79 -8.37 6.56
C VAL A 10 12.48 -8.89 7.16
N SER A 11 11.36 -8.32 6.72
CA SER A 11 10.01 -8.72 7.17
C SER A 11 9.57 -10.05 6.56
N GLN A 12 8.45 -10.61 7.07
CA GLN A 12 7.81 -11.80 6.48
C GLN A 12 7.38 -11.61 5.01
N TYR A 13 7.27 -10.37 4.53
CA TYR A 13 6.97 -10.03 3.13
C TYR A 13 8.22 -9.96 2.26
N GLY A 14 9.40 -10.32 2.78
CA GLY A 14 10.67 -10.28 2.05
C GLY A 14 11.23 -8.88 1.81
N SER A 15 10.69 -7.87 2.49
CA SER A 15 11.10 -6.46 2.38
C SER A 15 11.74 -5.94 3.66
N VAL A 16 12.57 -4.90 3.53
CA VAL A 16 13.05 -4.11 4.66
C VAL A 16 12.09 -2.94 4.86
N ASP A 17 11.36 -2.98 5.97
CA ASP A 17 10.36 -1.98 6.29
C ASP A 17 11.03 -0.70 6.85
N PRO A 18 10.49 0.51 6.57
CA PRO A 18 11.04 1.76 7.08
C PRO A 18 10.95 1.89 8.61
N ALA A 19 10.07 1.12 9.25
CA ALA A 19 9.98 1.01 10.71
C ALA A 19 9.56 -0.41 11.11
N PRO A 20 10.16 -1.01 12.17
CA PRO A 20 9.73 -2.32 12.64
C PRO A 20 8.34 -2.21 13.28
N PRO A 21 7.50 -3.26 13.20
CA PRO A 21 6.21 -3.28 13.87
C PRO A 21 6.38 -3.09 15.38
N SER A 22 5.33 -2.60 16.05
CA SER A 22 5.29 -2.56 17.50
C SER A 22 4.92 -3.93 18.07
N SER A 23 5.06 -4.11 19.39
CA SER A 23 4.53 -5.28 20.08
C SER A 23 3.01 -5.22 20.29
N GLU A 24 2.39 -4.05 20.05
CA GLU A 24 0.94 -3.87 20.10
C GLU A 24 0.26 -4.59 18.93
N ASN A 25 -0.86 -5.25 19.19
CA ASN A 25 -1.62 -5.99 18.19
C ASN A 25 -3.13 -5.69 18.23
N ILE A 26 -3.58 -4.81 19.12
CA ILE A 26 -4.98 -4.39 19.19
C ILE A 26 -5.22 -3.34 18.11
N VAL A 27 -6.07 -3.65 17.12
CA VAL A 27 -6.32 -2.81 15.93
C VAL A 27 -6.75 -1.40 16.32
N GLU A 28 -7.67 -1.26 17.26
CA GLU A 28 -8.14 0.07 17.68
C GLU A 28 -7.04 0.92 18.30
N THR A 29 -6.16 0.31 19.13
CA THR A 29 -5.01 1.01 19.71
C THR A 29 -4.01 1.45 18.63
N LEU A 30 -3.70 0.56 17.69
CA LEU A 30 -2.81 0.87 16.55
C LEU A 30 -3.40 1.98 15.68
N LYS A 31 -4.69 1.94 15.41
CA LYS A 31 -5.41 2.97 14.67
C LYS A 31 -5.32 4.34 15.34
N LEU A 32 -5.49 4.41 16.66
CA LEU A 32 -5.33 5.67 17.39
C LEU A 32 -3.92 6.24 17.24
N HIS A 33 -2.87 5.41 17.37
CA HIS A 33 -1.50 5.84 17.14
C HIS A 33 -1.24 6.29 15.70
N LEU A 34 -1.82 5.61 14.74
CA LEU A 34 -1.69 5.94 13.31
C LEU A 34 -2.33 7.27 12.97
N LEU A 35 -3.52 7.55 13.52
CA LEU A 35 -4.30 8.75 13.22
C LEU A 35 -3.82 10.00 13.98
N ASP A 36 -3.02 9.86 15.03
CA ASP A 36 -2.52 11.00 15.81
C ASP A 36 -1.46 11.78 15.02
N GLU A 37 -1.88 12.91 14.46
CA GLU A 37 -1.01 13.84 13.70
C GLU A 37 0.12 14.45 14.54
N ASN A 38 0.04 14.41 15.87
CA ASN A 38 1.09 14.89 16.78
C ASN A 38 2.12 13.82 17.11
N ASN A 39 1.83 12.56 16.78
CA ASN A 39 2.75 11.46 17.02
C ASN A 39 3.93 11.52 16.05
N LYS A 40 5.10 11.04 16.49
CA LYS A 40 6.27 10.94 15.62
C LYS A 40 5.98 10.03 14.43
N MET A 41 6.40 10.45 13.24
CA MET A 41 6.19 9.68 12.00
C MET A 41 6.69 8.24 12.13
N PHE A 42 7.85 8.03 12.76
CA PHE A 42 8.37 6.67 13.00
C PHE A 42 7.41 5.79 13.80
N LEU A 43 6.72 6.33 14.81
CA LEU A 43 5.73 5.58 15.59
C LEU A 43 4.45 5.32 14.81
N ARG A 44 4.03 6.27 13.97
CA ARG A 44 2.91 6.08 13.04
C ARG A 44 3.22 4.98 12.02
N MET A 45 4.43 4.97 11.46
CA MET A 45 4.91 3.91 10.56
C MET A 45 4.93 2.54 11.26
N ARG A 46 5.38 2.47 12.52
CA ARG A 46 5.30 1.22 13.29
C ARG A 46 3.87 0.68 13.41
N ALA A 47 2.89 1.58 13.60
CA ALA A 47 1.48 1.19 13.62
C ALA A 47 1.01 0.67 12.26
N VAL A 48 1.44 1.28 11.15
CA VAL A 48 1.17 0.78 9.78
C VAL A 48 1.63 -0.66 9.63
N PHE A 49 2.89 -0.96 9.96
CA PHE A 49 3.44 -2.30 9.79
C PHE A 49 2.86 -3.33 10.77
N SER A 50 2.45 -2.90 11.97
CA SER A 50 1.71 -3.76 12.89
C SER A 50 0.32 -4.13 12.34
N LEU A 51 -0.40 -3.17 11.77
CA LEU A 51 -1.71 -3.41 11.13
C LEU A 51 -1.57 -4.31 9.90
N ARG A 52 -0.55 -4.07 9.05
CA ARG A 52 -0.24 -4.97 7.93
C ARG A 52 -0.04 -6.40 8.40
N ASN A 53 0.78 -6.62 9.43
CA ASN A 53 1.10 -7.93 9.96
C ASN A 53 -0.09 -8.60 10.67
N ASN A 54 -1.03 -7.82 11.22
CA ASN A 54 -2.29 -8.33 11.77
C ASN A 54 -3.14 -9.00 10.68
N GLY A 55 -3.20 -8.43 9.48
CA GLY A 55 -3.73 -9.05 8.28
C GLY A 55 -5.26 -9.21 8.22
N THR A 56 -6.00 -8.76 9.23
CA THR A 56 -7.46 -8.84 9.27
C THR A 56 -8.13 -7.75 8.43
N ASP A 57 -9.38 -7.96 8.04
CA ASP A 57 -10.19 -6.93 7.39
C ASP A 57 -10.30 -5.66 8.24
N GLU A 58 -10.41 -5.81 9.56
CA GLU A 58 -10.45 -4.69 10.50
C GLU A 58 -9.16 -3.88 10.44
N ALA A 59 -8.00 -4.53 10.43
CA ALA A 59 -6.70 -3.88 10.29
C ALA A 59 -6.56 -3.18 8.93
N CYS A 60 -7.00 -3.81 7.85
CA CYS A 60 -7.02 -3.23 6.52
C CYS A 60 -7.89 -1.97 6.47
N LEU A 61 -9.09 -2.00 7.03
CA LEU A 61 -9.98 -0.85 7.11
C LEU A 61 -9.42 0.27 8.01
N ALA A 62 -8.67 -0.08 9.07
CA ALA A 62 -7.96 0.89 9.89
C ALA A 62 -6.90 1.65 9.08
N LEU A 63 -6.13 0.94 8.24
CA LEU A 63 -5.18 1.56 7.30
C LEU A 63 -5.90 2.46 6.29
N CYS A 64 -7.00 1.99 5.69
CA CYS A 64 -7.82 2.78 4.77
C CYS A 64 -8.29 4.10 5.40
N SER A 65 -8.70 4.09 6.67
CA SER A 65 -9.17 5.28 7.36
C SER A 65 -8.08 6.35 7.57
N ALA A 66 -6.81 5.98 7.44
CA ALA A 66 -5.67 6.87 7.70
C ALA A 66 -5.27 7.73 6.49
N PHE A 67 -5.89 7.57 5.32
CA PHE A 67 -5.63 8.45 4.15
C PHE A 67 -6.03 9.91 4.36
N ILE A 68 -6.73 10.22 5.44
CA ILE A 68 -7.01 11.61 5.85
C ILE A 68 -5.77 12.36 6.35
N THR A 69 -4.64 11.67 6.58
CA THR A 69 -3.39 12.30 7.03
C THR A 69 -2.87 13.32 6.01
N LYS A 70 -2.25 14.38 6.51
CA LYS A 70 -1.59 15.41 5.67
C LYS A 70 -0.28 14.92 5.05
N SER A 71 0.33 13.86 5.60
CA SER A 71 1.62 13.34 5.14
C SER A 71 1.47 12.56 3.84
N VAL A 72 2.03 13.08 2.75
CA VAL A 72 2.15 12.38 1.47
C VAL A 72 2.91 11.06 1.64
N LEU A 73 4.03 11.11 2.37
CA LEU A 73 4.84 9.91 2.64
C LEU A 73 4.02 8.82 3.30
N LEU A 74 3.23 9.17 4.31
CA LEU A 74 2.40 8.19 5.01
C LEU A 74 1.28 7.64 4.10
N ARG A 75 0.63 8.50 3.30
CA ARG A 75 -0.40 8.03 2.34
C ARG A 75 0.18 7.09 1.28
N HIS A 76 1.39 7.37 0.78
CA HIS A 76 2.12 6.47 -0.11
C HIS A 76 2.36 5.11 0.57
N GLU A 77 2.89 5.11 1.79
CA GLU A 77 3.17 3.88 2.54
C GLU A 77 1.89 3.08 2.86
N LEU A 78 0.77 3.77 3.13
CA LEU A 78 -0.53 3.12 3.33
C LEU A 78 -0.95 2.36 2.07
N ALA A 79 -0.84 2.96 0.88
CA ALA A 79 -1.17 2.29 -0.38
C ALA A 79 -0.26 1.07 -0.60
N TYR A 80 1.04 1.21 -0.39
CA TYR A 80 2.01 0.13 -0.50
C TYR A 80 1.67 -1.08 0.38
N VAL A 81 1.42 -0.86 1.68
CA VAL A 81 1.12 -1.97 2.58
C VAL A 81 -0.24 -2.61 2.31
N LEU A 82 -1.23 -1.85 1.81
CA LEU A 82 -2.51 -2.39 1.38
C LEU A 82 -2.34 -3.33 0.18
N GLY A 83 -1.44 -3.00 -0.75
CA GLY A 83 -1.02 -3.90 -1.82
C GLY A 83 -0.40 -5.19 -1.29
N GLN A 84 0.51 -5.08 -0.30
CA GLN A 84 1.13 -6.25 0.34
C GLN A 84 0.11 -7.15 1.05
N MET A 85 -0.93 -6.58 1.67
CA MET A 85 -1.98 -7.34 2.34
C MET A 85 -2.88 -8.13 1.37
N GLN A 86 -2.94 -7.73 0.10
CA GLN A 86 -3.76 -8.36 -0.94
C GLN A 86 -5.23 -8.54 -0.53
N ASN A 87 -5.76 -7.60 0.25
CA ASN A 87 -7.12 -7.66 0.77
C ASN A 87 -8.05 -6.75 -0.04
N ALA A 88 -9.05 -7.37 -0.68
CA ALA A 88 -9.99 -6.67 -1.57
C ALA A 88 -10.83 -5.58 -0.88
N VAL A 89 -10.96 -5.59 0.45
CA VAL A 89 -11.68 -4.52 1.17
C VAL A 89 -11.01 -3.15 1.04
N ALA A 90 -9.73 -3.10 0.63
CA ALA A 90 -9.01 -1.86 0.36
C ALA A 90 -9.35 -1.21 -0.98
N ILE A 91 -9.91 -1.97 -1.93
CA ILE A 91 -10.13 -1.51 -3.32
C ILE A 91 -10.90 -0.20 -3.40
N PRO A 92 -12.03 0.00 -2.72
CA PRO A 92 -12.75 1.27 -2.82
C PRO A 92 -11.90 2.49 -2.46
N THR A 93 -11.08 2.37 -1.41
CA THR A 93 -10.17 3.44 -0.97
C THR A 93 -9.05 3.68 -1.99
N LEU A 94 -8.46 2.62 -2.53
CA LEU A 94 -7.40 2.75 -3.55
C LEU A 94 -7.93 3.35 -4.85
N VAL A 95 -9.13 2.96 -5.29
CA VAL A 95 -9.82 3.58 -6.43
C VAL A 95 -10.05 5.06 -6.20
N GLU A 96 -10.48 5.45 -5.01
CA GLU A 96 -10.64 6.86 -4.63
C GLU A 96 -9.32 7.61 -4.74
N ARG A 97 -8.22 7.05 -4.22
CA ARG A 97 -6.90 7.71 -4.26
C ARG A 97 -6.36 7.86 -5.69
N LEU A 98 -6.46 6.83 -6.52
CA LEU A 98 -6.08 6.93 -7.93
C LEU A 98 -6.92 7.99 -8.68
N SER A 99 -8.21 8.05 -8.39
CA SER A 99 -9.19 8.89 -9.11
C SER A 99 -9.22 10.34 -8.65
N ASP A 100 -8.65 10.65 -7.50
CA ASP A 100 -8.55 12.02 -7.00
C ASP A 100 -7.39 12.74 -7.70
N LEU A 101 -7.72 13.64 -8.61
CA LEU A 101 -6.73 14.40 -9.39
C LEU A 101 -5.95 15.42 -8.55
N GLU A 102 -6.45 15.77 -7.36
CA GLU A 102 -5.77 16.64 -6.39
C GLU A 102 -4.84 15.84 -5.45
N GLU A 103 -4.91 14.50 -5.48
CA GLU A 103 -4.00 13.67 -4.72
C GLU A 103 -2.59 13.72 -5.31
N HIS A 104 -1.58 13.61 -4.47
CA HIS A 104 -0.18 13.62 -4.88
C HIS A 104 0.15 12.43 -5.80
N ILE A 105 0.91 12.67 -6.87
CA ILE A 105 1.24 11.64 -7.88
C ILE A 105 1.86 10.38 -7.27
N MET A 106 2.71 10.52 -6.24
CA MET A 106 3.29 9.38 -5.53
C MET A 106 2.24 8.48 -4.85
N VAL A 107 1.12 9.05 -4.41
CA VAL A 107 0.03 8.28 -3.79
C VAL A 107 -0.83 7.65 -4.87
N ARG A 108 -1.09 8.37 -5.95
CA ARG A 108 -1.89 7.89 -7.08
C ARG A 108 -1.23 6.70 -7.77
N HIS A 109 0.09 6.79 -8.07
CA HIS A 109 0.79 5.68 -8.71
C HIS A 109 0.82 4.44 -7.80
N GLU A 110 1.12 4.62 -6.51
CA GLU A 110 1.15 3.51 -5.56
C GLU A 110 -0.22 2.85 -5.37
N ALA A 111 -1.29 3.65 -5.41
CA ALA A 111 -2.66 3.10 -5.38
C ALA A 111 -2.96 2.21 -6.61
N ALA A 112 -2.45 2.57 -7.80
CA ALA A 112 -2.58 1.75 -8.99
C ALA A 112 -1.82 0.43 -8.85
N GLU A 113 -0.57 0.46 -8.40
CA GLU A 113 0.27 -0.71 -8.18
C GLU A 113 -0.32 -1.63 -7.10
N ALA A 114 -0.82 -1.05 -6.01
CA ALA A 114 -1.50 -1.80 -4.95
C ALA A 114 -2.74 -2.55 -5.46
N MET A 115 -3.53 -1.95 -6.33
CA MET A 115 -4.68 -2.63 -6.97
C MET A 115 -4.23 -3.81 -7.85
N GLY A 116 -3.13 -3.65 -8.58
CA GLY A 116 -2.50 -4.76 -9.32
C GLY A 116 -2.06 -5.90 -8.41
N ALA A 117 -1.41 -5.57 -7.30
CA ALA A 117 -0.93 -6.53 -6.30
C ALA A 117 -2.07 -7.27 -5.58
N ILE A 118 -3.22 -6.63 -5.35
CA ILE A 118 -4.43 -7.28 -4.80
C ILE A 118 -4.98 -8.33 -5.78
N GLY A 119 -4.87 -8.08 -7.08
CA GLY A 119 -5.20 -9.07 -8.09
C GLY A 119 -6.69 -9.22 -8.42
N ASP A 120 -7.55 -8.33 -7.95
CA ASP A 120 -8.99 -8.36 -8.26
C ASP A 120 -9.27 -7.70 -9.61
N VAL A 121 -9.87 -8.45 -10.53
CA VAL A 121 -10.15 -7.98 -11.90
C VAL A 121 -11.17 -6.85 -11.99
N SER A 122 -11.94 -6.62 -10.95
CA SER A 122 -12.90 -5.51 -10.91
C SER A 122 -12.24 -4.14 -11.06
N VAL A 123 -10.92 -4.05 -10.79
CA VAL A 123 -10.15 -2.80 -10.92
C VAL A 123 -9.71 -2.48 -12.36
N LYS A 124 -9.83 -3.45 -13.31
CA LYS A 124 -9.40 -3.23 -14.70
C LYS A 124 -9.98 -1.95 -15.32
N PRO A 125 -11.28 -1.68 -15.26
CA PRO A 125 -11.84 -0.49 -15.89
C PRO A 125 -11.26 0.84 -15.36
N VAL A 126 -10.95 0.93 -14.07
CA VAL A 126 -10.35 2.13 -13.50
C VAL A 126 -8.87 2.26 -13.91
N LEU A 127 -8.10 1.18 -13.93
CA LEU A 127 -6.72 1.19 -14.40
C LEU A 127 -6.64 1.57 -15.89
N GLU A 128 -7.49 0.98 -16.73
CA GLU A 128 -7.58 1.31 -18.16
C GLU A 128 -7.91 2.78 -18.41
N LYS A 129 -8.77 3.38 -17.58
CA LYS A 129 -9.11 4.80 -17.65
C LYS A 129 -7.88 5.70 -17.47
N TYR A 130 -6.95 5.33 -16.59
CA TYR A 130 -5.77 6.13 -16.23
C TYR A 130 -4.50 5.75 -17.00
N LEU A 131 -4.58 4.86 -18.01
CA LEU A 131 -3.47 4.63 -18.97
C LEU A 131 -3.07 5.89 -19.75
N SER A 132 -3.97 6.86 -19.86
CA SER A 132 -3.73 8.15 -20.52
C SER A 132 -3.62 9.30 -19.52
N ASP A 133 -3.24 9.01 -18.26
CA ASP A 133 -3.02 10.07 -17.27
C ASP A 133 -1.90 11.00 -17.73
N GLU A 134 -2.03 12.30 -17.45
CA GLU A 134 -1.03 13.31 -17.83
C GLU A 134 0.29 13.13 -17.05
N ASN A 135 0.24 12.48 -15.88
CA ASN A 135 1.41 12.13 -15.10
C ASN A 135 1.87 10.74 -15.52
N ILE A 136 3.08 10.68 -16.10
CA ILE A 136 3.64 9.46 -16.65
C ILE A 136 3.78 8.36 -15.58
N GLU A 137 4.12 8.71 -14.35
CA GLU A 137 4.25 7.79 -13.24
C GLU A 137 2.92 7.07 -12.95
N VAL A 138 1.81 7.77 -13.09
CA VAL A 138 0.47 7.18 -12.88
C VAL A 138 0.09 6.29 -14.05
N SER A 139 0.32 6.73 -15.29
CA SER A 139 -0.01 5.95 -16.50
C SER A 139 0.80 4.67 -16.58
N GLU A 140 2.11 4.71 -16.31
CA GLU A 140 3.00 3.54 -16.31
C GLU A 140 2.64 2.56 -15.17
N SER A 141 2.30 3.06 -13.98
CA SER A 141 1.83 2.19 -12.87
C SER A 141 0.51 1.50 -13.18
N CYS A 142 -0.40 2.16 -13.90
CA CYS A 142 -1.63 1.51 -14.39
C CYS A 142 -1.32 0.42 -15.42
N GLU A 143 -0.36 0.65 -16.34
CA GLU A 143 0.09 -0.37 -17.30
C GLU A 143 0.67 -1.58 -16.57
N VAL A 144 1.62 -1.37 -15.64
CA VAL A 144 2.23 -2.44 -14.84
C VAL A 144 1.18 -3.23 -14.05
N ALA A 145 0.21 -2.53 -13.43
CA ALA A 145 -0.86 -3.19 -12.68
C ALA A 145 -1.75 -4.05 -13.58
N LEU A 146 -2.09 -3.58 -14.78
CA LEU A 146 -2.88 -4.34 -15.76
C LEU A 146 -2.10 -5.57 -16.27
N ASP A 147 -0.80 -5.41 -16.53
CA ASP A 147 0.05 -6.52 -16.95
C ASP A 147 0.19 -7.57 -15.85
N LEU A 148 0.35 -7.17 -14.61
CA LEU A 148 0.36 -8.08 -13.47
C LEU A 148 -0.94 -8.86 -13.34
N LEU A 149 -2.10 -8.19 -13.48
CA LEU A 149 -3.41 -8.85 -13.48
C LEU A 149 -3.56 -9.87 -14.61
N ASN A 150 -3.01 -9.59 -15.79
CA ASN A 150 -3.02 -10.50 -16.92
C ASN A 150 -2.06 -11.67 -16.68
N TRP A 151 -0.84 -11.41 -16.21
CA TRP A 151 0.16 -12.41 -15.90
C TRP A 151 -0.33 -13.44 -14.88
N CYS A 152 -0.99 -13.00 -13.82
CA CYS A 152 -1.55 -13.89 -12.80
C CYS A 152 -2.67 -14.81 -13.33
N ARG A 153 -3.19 -14.56 -14.53
CA ARG A 153 -4.33 -15.28 -15.10
C ARG A 153 -4.03 -16.12 -16.35
N THR A 154 -2.86 -15.92 -16.95
CA THR A 154 -2.50 -16.60 -18.20
C THR A 154 -1.19 -17.34 -18.03
N ALA A 155 -1.17 -18.65 -18.39
CA ALA A 155 0.05 -19.46 -18.40
C ALA A 155 1.10 -18.97 -19.42
N GLU A 156 0.72 -18.13 -20.37
CA GLU A 156 1.61 -17.60 -21.42
C GLU A 156 2.74 -16.74 -20.87
N TRP A 157 2.58 -16.19 -19.68
CA TRP A 157 3.60 -15.35 -19.02
C TRP A 157 4.57 -16.15 -18.14
N GLU A 158 4.25 -17.41 -17.81
CA GLU A 158 5.16 -18.27 -17.00
C GLU A 158 6.45 -18.59 -17.72
N ASP A 159 6.43 -18.60 -19.07
CA ASP A 159 7.58 -18.89 -19.94
C ASP A 159 8.29 -17.63 -20.46
N ALA A 160 7.91 -16.43 -20.03
CA ALA A 160 8.58 -15.21 -20.42
C ALA A 160 10.00 -15.19 -19.85
N SER A 161 10.97 -15.64 -20.66
CA SER A 161 12.39 -15.49 -20.35
C SER A 161 12.83 -14.06 -20.66
N TRP A 162 13.45 -13.43 -19.70
CA TRP A 162 14.09 -12.10 -19.80
C TRP A 162 15.35 -12.19 -20.69
#